data_35774ccc7954ddf606134d0448254777
#
_entry.id   35774ccc7954ddf606134d0448254777
#
_cell.length_a   1.000
_cell.length_b   1.000
_cell.length_c   1.000
_cell.angle_alpha   90.00
_cell.angle_beta   90.00
_cell.angle_gamma   90.00
#
_symmetry.space_group_name_H-M   'P 1'
#
loop_
_entity.id
_entity.type
_entity.pdbx_description
1 polymer ?
#
loop_
_entity_poly.entity_id
_entity_poly.type
_entity_poly.pdbx_seq_one_letter_code
_entity_poly.pdbx_strand_id
1 'polypeptide(L)'
;MAAGRRIAPARRNLVVCLLPAACCLLLLVGCRQQMAETGREKPLDHSTFFDDLRVARPLVPGTVARGQLKSDTAFYTGKVGDALADQLPVPLTKELLDRGRERFEIFCTPCHGRVGTGEGAVTKRGLRPPPSYHIQRLREAPVGHFFDVMTNGFGIMPDYAGQVPPADRWAIAAYIRALQVSQGIPVAELTPEERASLDAPTGKK
;
A
#
# COMPACT_ATOMS: atom_id res chain seq x y z
N MET A 1 1.31 -85.39 -6.08
CA MET A 1 0.50 -84.64 -7.08
C MET A 1 0.05 -83.33 -6.44
N ALA A 2 0.70 -82.22 -6.77
CA ALA A 2 0.43 -80.90 -6.24
C ALA A 2 -0.58 -80.19 -7.16
N ALA A 3 -1.80 -79.97 -6.67
CA ALA A 3 -2.82 -79.23 -7.42
C ALA A 3 -2.56 -77.71 -7.32
N GLY A 4 -2.02 -77.14 -8.40
CA GLY A 4 -1.84 -75.70 -8.57
C GLY A 4 -3.20 -75.00 -8.68
N ARG A 5 -3.60 -74.24 -7.65
CA ARG A 5 -4.81 -73.38 -7.72
C ARG A 5 -4.58 -72.27 -8.73
N ARG A 6 -5.18 -72.36 -9.90
CA ARG A 6 -5.21 -71.26 -10.88
C ARG A 6 -6.19 -70.20 -10.36
N ILE A 7 -5.65 -69.02 -9.99
CA ILE A 7 -6.44 -67.85 -9.61
C ILE A 7 -7.21 -67.39 -10.87
N ALA A 8 -8.52 -67.25 -10.76
CA ALA A 8 -9.39 -66.86 -11.89
C ALA A 8 -8.99 -65.48 -12.47
N PRO A 9 -8.98 -65.29 -13.77
CA PRO A 9 -8.47 -64.08 -14.45
C PRO A 9 -9.12 -62.79 -13.99
N ALA A 10 -10.35 -62.82 -13.60
CA ALA A 10 -11.10 -61.65 -13.08
C ALA A 10 -10.52 -61.09 -11.77
N ARG A 11 -10.11 -62.00 -10.84
CA ARG A 11 -9.46 -61.61 -9.56
C ARG A 11 -8.07 -61.00 -9.81
N ARG A 12 -7.33 -61.48 -10.76
CA ARG A 12 -5.99 -61.00 -11.10
C ARG A 12 -6.04 -59.60 -11.65
N ASN A 13 -7.02 -59.29 -12.53
CA ASN A 13 -7.22 -57.97 -13.09
C ASN A 13 -7.65 -56.93 -12.03
N LEU A 14 -8.51 -57.33 -11.08
CA LEU A 14 -8.94 -56.47 -10.00
C LEU A 14 -7.76 -56.10 -9.05
N VAL A 15 -6.89 -57.05 -8.72
CA VAL A 15 -5.72 -56.80 -7.90
C VAL A 15 -4.73 -55.86 -8.63
N VAL A 16 -4.51 -56.07 -9.92
CA VAL A 16 -3.63 -55.23 -10.75
C VAL A 16 -4.12 -53.77 -10.85
N CYS A 17 -5.43 -53.55 -10.80
CA CYS A 17 -5.96 -52.17 -10.81
C CYS A 17 -6.02 -51.55 -9.40
N LEU A 18 -6.27 -52.33 -8.36
CA LEU A 18 -6.39 -51.83 -6.99
C LEU A 18 -5.02 -51.46 -6.37
N LEU A 19 -3.97 -52.20 -6.70
CA LEU A 19 -2.63 -51.92 -6.19
C LEU A 19 -2.07 -50.56 -6.56
N PRO A 20 -2.09 -50.12 -7.83
CA PRO A 20 -1.65 -48.76 -8.21
C PRO A 20 -2.57 -47.67 -7.66
N ALA A 21 -3.89 -47.91 -7.57
CA ALA A 21 -4.83 -46.95 -6.97
C ALA A 21 -4.54 -46.77 -5.47
N ALA A 22 -4.29 -47.84 -4.72
CA ALA A 22 -3.89 -47.77 -3.32
C ALA A 22 -2.54 -47.07 -3.14
N CYS A 23 -1.58 -47.32 -4.02
CA CYS A 23 -0.27 -46.68 -4.02
C CYS A 23 -0.36 -45.17 -4.26
N CYS A 24 -1.20 -44.74 -5.23
CA CYS A 24 -1.49 -43.33 -5.49
C CYS A 24 -2.18 -42.65 -4.31
N LEU A 25 -3.14 -43.31 -3.65
CA LEU A 25 -3.79 -42.80 -2.46
C LEU A 25 -2.80 -42.62 -1.30
N LEU A 26 -1.89 -43.56 -1.10
CA LEU A 26 -0.83 -43.47 -0.06
C LEU A 26 0.15 -42.33 -0.34
N LEU A 27 0.50 -42.08 -1.62
CA LEU A 27 1.37 -41.00 -2.00
C LEU A 27 0.71 -39.61 -1.79
N LEU A 28 -0.61 -39.50 -1.98
CA LEU A 28 -1.35 -38.27 -1.72
C LEU A 28 -1.40 -37.90 -0.24
N VAL A 29 -1.45 -38.87 0.65
CA VAL A 29 -1.41 -38.64 2.12
C VAL A 29 -0.02 -38.20 2.59
N GLY A 30 1.04 -38.61 1.91
CA GLY A 30 2.44 -38.27 2.26
C GLY A 30 2.85 -36.82 1.99
N CYS A 31 2.07 -36.06 1.21
CA CYS A 31 2.41 -34.68 0.84
C CYS A 31 2.02 -33.61 1.89
N ARG A 32 1.54 -34.01 3.08
CA ARG A 32 1.21 -33.06 4.14
C ARG A 32 2.51 -32.55 4.79
N GLN A 33 2.85 -31.29 4.52
CA GLN A 33 3.97 -30.62 5.18
C GLN A 33 3.61 -30.38 6.66
N GLN A 34 4.14 -31.18 7.57
CA GLN A 34 3.89 -31.07 9.01
C GLN A 34 4.35 -29.73 9.62
N MET A 35 5.20 -28.98 8.90
CA MET A 35 5.67 -27.65 9.31
C MET A 35 4.68 -26.51 8.97
N ALA A 36 3.57 -26.79 8.29
CA ALA A 36 2.58 -25.76 7.95
C ALA A 36 1.80 -25.28 9.18
N GLU A 37 1.54 -26.17 10.13
CA GLU A 37 0.86 -25.86 11.38
C GLU A 37 1.82 -26.14 12.55
N THR A 38 2.37 -25.09 13.10
CA THR A 38 3.16 -25.15 14.33
C THR A 38 2.24 -24.89 15.53
N GLY A 39 2.53 -25.43 16.71
CA GLY A 39 1.78 -25.13 17.94
C GLY A 39 1.87 -23.67 18.41
N ARG A 40 2.46 -22.79 17.59
CA ARG A 40 2.54 -21.34 17.83
C ARG A 40 1.39 -20.65 17.14
N GLU A 41 0.56 -19.98 17.91
CA GLU A 41 -0.50 -19.11 17.39
C GLU A 41 0.10 -17.91 16.62
N LYS A 42 -0.50 -17.56 15.51
CA LYS A 42 -0.15 -16.39 14.69
C LYS A 42 -1.14 -15.26 14.96
N PRO A 43 -0.80 -13.99 14.71
CA PRO A 43 -1.66 -12.85 15.04
C PRO A 43 -3.09 -12.91 14.45
N LEU A 44 -3.27 -13.56 13.31
CA LEU A 44 -4.58 -13.69 12.65
C LEU A 44 -5.25 -15.04 12.89
N ASP A 45 -4.64 -15.93 13.69
CA ASP A 45 -5.24 -17.21 14.03
C ASP A 45 -6.40 -17.03 15.00
N HIS A 46 -7.24 -18.05 15.05
CA HIS A 46 -8.38 -18.14 15.95
C HIS A 46 -7.94 -18.80 17.27
N SER A 47 -8.22 -18.15 18.40
CA SER A 47 -7.95 -18.69 19.73
C SER A 47 -9.26 -19.03 20.45
N THR A 48 -9.33 -20.23 21.00
CA THR A 48 -10.45 -20.63 21.87
C THR A 48 -10.25 -20.23 23.33
N PHE A 49 -9.08 -19.64 23.64
CA PHE A 49 -8.75 -19.20 25.00
C PHE A 49 -9.40 -17.86 25.36
N PHE A 50 -9.61 -17.00 24.36
CA PHE A 50 -10.21 -15.66 24.57
C PHE A 50 -11.64 -15.62 24.05
N ASP A 51 -12.54 -14.94 24.77
CA ASP A 51 -13.96 -14.82 24.43
C ASP A 51 -14.20 -14.14 23.08
N ASP A 52 -13.30 -13.24 22.67
CA ASP A 52 -13.33 -12.55 21.37
C ASP A 52 -12.70 -13.37 20.22
N LEU A 53 -12.26 -14.59 20.53
CA LEU A 53 -11.67 -15.58 19.60
C LEU A 53 -10.42 -15.07 18.86
N ARG A 54 -9.79 -13.98 19.31
CA ARG A 54 -8.66 -13.35 18.65
C ARG A 54 -7.35 -13.68 19.37
N VAL A 55 -6.36 -14.16 18.63
CA VAL A 55 -4.98 -14.34 19.14
C VAL A 55 -4.33 -12.96 19.37
N ALA A 56 -4.44 -12.05 18.39
CA ALA A 56 -3.90 -10.70 18.54
C ALA A 56 -4.73 -9.90 19.56
N ARG A 57 -4.13 -9.58 20.69
CA ARG A 57 -4.81 -8.82 21.75
C ARG A 57 -4.81 -7.32 21.44
N PRO A 58 -5.91 -6.60 21.72
CA PRO A 58 -5.92 -5.15 21.67
C PRO A 58 -4.90 -4.57 22.66
N LEU A 59 -4.38 -3.40 22.35
CA LEU A 59 -3.51 -2.68 23.29
C LEU A 59 -4.25 -2.41 24.59
N VAL A 60 -3.55 -2.58 25.72
CA VAL A 60 -4.12 -2.23 27.03
C VAL A 60 -4.37 -0.72 27.08
N PRO A 61 -5.57 -0.25 27.40
CA PRO A 61 -5.88 1.17 27.49
C PRO A 61 -4.89 1.92 28.39
N GLY A 62 -4.44 3.09 27.93
CA GLY A 62 -3.48 3.92 28.68
C GLY A 62 -2.01 3.47 28.55
N THR A 63 -1.70 2.44 27.77
CA THR A 63 -0.32 2.01 27.53
C THR A 63 0.20 2.49 26.19
N VAL A 64 1.48 2.86 26.16
CA VAL A 64 2.21 3.19 24.92
C VAL A 64 3.39 2.22 24.80
N ALA A 65 3.44 1.50 23.69
CA ALA A 65 4.56 0.60 23.42
C ALA A 65 5.87 1.39 23.29
N ARG A 66 7.00 0.76 23.63
CA ARG A 66 8.32 1.38 23.48
C ARG A 66 8.53 1.85 22.04
N GLY A 67 8.93 3.11 21.86
CA GLY A 67 9.13 3.74 20.54
C GLY A 67 7.84 4.17 19.82
N GLN A 68 6.67 4.00 20.44
CA GLN A 68 5.38 4.38 19.86
C GLN A 68 4.79 5.68 20.47
N LEU A 69 5.57 6.39 21.29
CA LEU A 69 5.16 7.68 21.82
C LEU A 69 5.16 8.73 20.69
N LYS A 70 3.97 9.10 20.25
CA LYS A 70 3.75 10.08 19.17
C LYS A 70 3.66 11.49 19.77
N SER A 71 4.76 11.97 20.35
CA SER A 71 4.80 13.26 21.08
C SER A 71 4.71 14.48 20.16
N ASP A 72 5.20 14.37 18.92
CA ASP A 72 5.08 15.44 17.92
C ASP A 72 3.72 15.37 17.25
N THR A 73 2.77 16.15 17.75
CA THR A 73 1.40 16.16 17.25
C THR A 73 1.33 16.61 15.79
N ALA A 74 2.08 17.63 15.39
CA ALA A 74 2.10 18.12 14.02
C ALA A 74 2.57 17.03 13.06
N PHE A 75 3.66 16.34 13.41
CA PHE A 75 4.22 15.27 12.58
C PHE A 75 3.28 14.07 12.43
N TYR A 76 2.62 13.64 13.51
CA TYR A 76 1.80 12.41 13.49
C TYR A 76 0.35 12.63 13.08
N THR A 77 -0.19 13.85 13.26
CA THR A 77 -1.61 14.13 12.97
C THR A 77 -1.84 15.08 11.79
N GLY A 78 -0.81 15.82 11.37
CA GLY A 78 -0.96 16.87 10.36
C GLY A 78 -1.63 18.14 10.89
N LYS A 79 -1.71 18.30 12.22
CA LYS A 79 -2.43 19.41 12.87
C LYS A 79 -1.56 20.12 13.90
N VAL A 80 -1.80 21.42 14.04
CA VAL A 80 -1.28 22.27 15.10
C VAL A 80 -2.49 22.77 15.91
N GLY A 81 -2.67 22.24 17.10
CA GLY A 81 -3.95 22.36 17.80
C GLY A 81 -5.08 21.67 16.99
N ASP A 82 -6.17 22.38 16.75
CA ASP A 82 -7.32 21.89 15.97
C ASP A 82 -7.19 22.21 14.47
N ALA A 83 -6.25 23.08 14.08
CA ALA A 83 -6.06 23.50 12.70
C ALA A 83 -5.11 22.57 11.95
N LEU A 84 -5.33 22.41 10.63
CA LEU A 84 -4.39 21.71 9.75
C LEU A 84 -3.08 22.49 9.65
N ALA A 85 -1.95 21.79 9.64
CA ALA A 85 -0.63 22.39 9.57
C ALA A 85 -0.41 23.11 8.23
N ASP A 86 -0.05 24.40 8.30
CA ASP A 86 0.29 25.21 7.11
C ASP A 86 1.70 24.92 6.60
N GLN A 87 2.58 24.45 7.47
CA GLN A 87 3.98 24.19 7.17
C GLN A 87 4.33 22.72 7.35
N LEU A 88 5.34 22.27 6.63
CA LEU A 88 5.92 20.94 6.83
C LEU A 88 6.59 20.87 8.21
N PRO A 89 6.32 19.84 9.03
CA PRO A 89 7.00 19.64 10.33
C PRO A 89 8.40 19.04 10.15
N VAL A 90 8.87 18.92 8.93
CA VAL A 90 10.19 18.37 8.56
C VAL A 90 10.91 19.33 7.61
N PRO A 91 12.24 19.39 7.63
CA PRO A 91 13.00 20.22 6.69
C PRO A 91 12.71 19.83 5.23
N LEU A 92 12.46 20.82 4.38
CA LEU A 92 12.33 20.63 2.94
C LEU A 92 13.71 20.46 2.32
N THR A 93 14.07 19.24 1.96
CA THR A 93 15.34 18.90 1.31
C THR A 93 15.09 18.21 -0.02
N LYS A 94 16.14 18.12 -0.84
CA LYS A 94 16.07 17.38 -2.10
C LYS A 94 15.74 15.91 -1.86
N GLU A 95 16.33 15.31 -0.84
CA GLU A 95 16.11 13.90 -0.47
C GLU A 95 14.65 13.65 -0.05
N LEU A 96 14.04 14.62 0.67
CA LEU A 96 12.62 14.54 1.02
C LEU A 96 11.74 14.58 -0.24
N LEU A 97 12.05 15.45 -1.19
CA LEU A 97 11.30 15.54 -2.46
C LEU A 97 11.49 14.30 -3.33
N ASP A 98 12.70 13.77 -3.45
CA ASP A 98 12.99 12.54 -4.18
C ASP A 98 12.24 11.36 -3.56
N ARG A 99 12.23 11.26 -2.22
CA ARG A 99 11.44 10.26 -1.49
C ARG A 99 9.94 10.46 -1.71
N GLY A 100 9.47 11.69 -1.66
CA GLY A 100 8.07 12.03 -1.92
C GLY A 100 7.63 11.63 -3.31
N ARG A 101 8.46 11.89 -4.32
CA ARG A 101 8.24 11.46 -5.70
C ARG A 101 8.12 9.95 -5.81
N GLU A 102 9.11 9.22 -5.27
CA GLU A 102 9.12 7.77 -5.30
C GLU A 102 7.82 7.19 -4.70
N ARG A 103 7.43 7.65 -3.52
CA ARG A 103 6.22 7.19 -2.84
C ARG A 103 4.94 7.60 -3.55
N PHE A 104 4.89 8.81 -4.09
CA PHE A 104 3.78 9.29 -4.91
C PHE A 104 3.60 8.42 -6.16
N GLU A 105 4.68 8.07 -6.85
CA GLU A 105 4.64 7.25 -8.05
C GLU A 105 4.08 5.84 -7.75
N ILE A 106 4.36 5.28 -6.58
CA ILE A 106 3.89 3.95 -6.17
C ILE A 106 2.42 3.99 -5.74
N PHE A 107 2.05 4.88 -4.82
CA PHE A 107 0.77 4.82 -4.12
C PHE A 107 -0.30 5.75 -4.72
N CYS A 108 0.09 6.89 -5.30
CA CYS A 108 -0.84 7.95 -5.70
C CYS A 108 -1.08 8.00 -7.21
N THR A 109 -0.05 7.78 -8.01
CA THR A 109 -0.10 7.85 -9.48
C THR A 109 -1.18 6.99 -10.13
N PRO A 110 -1.48 5.77 -9.65
CA PRO A 110 -2.53 4.95 -10.26
C PRO A 110 -3.89 5.65 -10.38
N CYS A 111 -4.24 6.50 -9.42
CA CYS A 111 -5.48 7.28 -9.40
C CYS A 111 -5.25 8.73 -9.84
N HIS A 112 -4.23 9.42 -9.31
CA HIS A 112 -4.02 10.85 -9.49
C HIS A 112 -3.24 11.23 -10.75
N GLY A 113 -2.62 10.26 -11.44
CA GLY A 113 -1.73 10.52 -12.57
C GLY A 113 -0.36 11.05 -12.12
N ARG A 114 0.65 10.97 -13.00
CA ARG A 114 2.05 11.33 -12.67
C ARG A 114 2.23 12.81 -12.32
N VAL A 115 1.43 13.65 -12.92
CA VAL A 115 1.47 15.10 -12.73
C VAL A 115 0.32 15.63 -11.86
N GLY A 116 -0.49 14.73 -11.30
CA GLY A 116 -1.53 15.09 -10.32
C GLY A 116 -2.80 15.69 -10.91
N THR A 117 -3.11 15.44 -12.19
CA THR A 117 -4.32 15.93 -12.87
C THR A 117 -5.58 15.12 -12.56
N GLY A 118 -5.43 13.93 -11.93
CA GLY A 118 -6.54 13.01 -11.70
C GLY A 118 -6.74 11.98 -12.81
N GLU A 119 -5.86 11.96 -13.82
CA GLU A 119 -5.94 11.06 -14.97
C GLU A 119 -5.05 9.83 -14.79
N GLY A 120 -5.26 9.09 -13.72
CA GLY A 120 -4.52 7.86 -13.46
C GLY A 120 -5.01 6.67 -14.29
N ALA A 121 -4.24 5.58 -14.26
CA ALA A 121 -4.55 4.38 -15.04
C ALA A 121 -5.89 3.73 -14.63
N VAL A 122 -6.23 3.78 -13.34
CA VAL A 122 -7.48 3.18 -12.82
C VAL A 122 -8.70 4.05 -13.13
N THR A 123 -8.54 5.38 -13.25
CA THR A 123 -9.65 6.27 -13.63
C THR A 123 -10.06 6.05 -15.08
N LYS A 124 -9.12 5.70 -15.96
CA LYS A 124 -9.39 5.31 -17.34
C LYS A 124 -10.14 3.98 -17.47
N ARG A 125 -10.26 3.23 -16.36
CA ARG A 125 -10.96 1.93 -16.29
C ARG A 125 -12.27 2.00 -15.50
N GLY A 126 -12.83 3.21 -15.30
CA GLY A 126 -14.15 3.42 -14.73
C GLY A 126 -14.17 3.88 -13.27
N LEU A 127 -13.02 4.02 -12.59
CA LEU A 127 -13.00 4.68 -11.30
C LEU A 127 -13.24 6.18 -11.48
N ARG A 128 -14.05 6.79 -10.61
CA ARG A 128 -14.29 8.24 -10.63
C ARG A 128 -12.96 8.99 -10.47
N PRO A 129 -12.62 9.91 -11.38
CA PRO A 129 -11.39 10.68 -11.28
C PRO A 129 -11.35 11.53 -10.01
N PRO A 130 -10.23 11.53 -9.27
CA PRO A 130 -10.02 12.48 -8.19
C PRO A 130 -9.82 13.89 -8.76
N PRO A 131 -10.07 14.95 -7.98
CA PRO A 131 -9.79 16.31 -8.41
C PRO A 131 -8.30 16.50 -8.69
N SER A 132 -8.00 17.33 -9.69
CA SER A 132 -6.62 17.74 -9.97
C SER A 132 -6.04 18.49 -8.77
N TYR A 133 -4.78 18.23 -8.39
CA TYR A 133 -4.08 19.02 -7.37
C TYR A 133 -3.88 20.49 -7.76
N HIS A 134 -4.03 20.83 -9.03
CA HIS A 134 -3.78 22.17 -9.56
C HIS A 134 -4.98 23.11 -9.48
N ILE A 135 -6.16 22.65 -9.02
CA ILE A 135 -7.31 23.53 -8.78
C ILE A 135 -7.02 24.48 -7.62
N GLN A 136 -7.56 25.71 -7.69
CA GLN A 136 -7.29 26.77 -6.73
C GLN A 136 -7.51 26.34 -5.28
N ARG A 137 -8.64 25.69 -4.98
CA ARG A 137 -8.95 25.18 -3.64
C ARG A 137 -7.82 24.30 -3.04
N LEU A 138 -7.18 23.44 -3.84
CA LEU A 138 -6.11 22.56 -3.37
C LEU A 138 -4.74 23.24 -3.37
N ARG A 139 -4.52 24.27 -4.21
CA ARG A 139 -3.31 25.11 -4.14
C ARG A 139 -3.29 25.95 -2.87
N GLU A 140 -4.44 26.45 -2.42
CA GLU A 140 -4.61 27.28 -1.23
C GLU A 140 -4.77 26.46 0.07
N ALA A 141 -5.09 25.16 -0.03
CA ALA A 141 -5.25 24.30 1.12
C ALA A 141 -3.94 24.21 1.92
N PRO A 142 -3.95 24.15 3.27
CA PRO A 142 -2.76 23.94 4.07
C PRO A 142 -2.09 22.59 3.73
N VAL A 143 -0.77 22.47 3.90
CA VAL A 143 -0.06 21.23 3.54
C VAL A 143 -0.52 20.02 4.37
N GLY A 144 -0.94 20.26 5.61
CA GLY A 144 -1.57 19.27 6.49
C GLY A 144 -2.84 18.65 5.93
N HIS A 145 -3.53 19.34 5.00
CA HIS A 145 -4.70 18.78 4.30
C HIS A 145 -4.35 17.51 3.52
N PHE A 146 -3.23 17.52 2.81
CA PHE A 146 -2.80 16.34 2.06
C PHE A 146 -2.41 15.20 3.00
N PHE A 147 -1.74 15.52 4.11
CA PHE A 147 -1.41 14.55 5.15
C PHE A 147 -2.67 13.94 5.77
N ASP A 148 -3.65 14.77 6.13
CA ASP A 148 -4.91 14.34 6.75
C ASP A 148 -5.72 13.42 5.80
N VAL A 149 -5.85 13.81 4.54
CA VAL A 149 -6.54 13.00 3.51
C VAL A 149 -5.85 11.64 3.31
N MET A 150 -4.52 11.59 3.28
CA MET A 150 -3.80 10.32 3.21
C MET A 150 -3.94 9.48 4.49
N THR A 151 -4.15 10.13 5.63
CA THR A 151 -4.27 9.46 6.93
C THR A 151 -5.65 8.87 7.14
N ASN A 152 -6.70 9.64 6.84
CA ASN A 152 -8.08 9.32 7.21
C ASN A 152 -8.96 8.93 6.02
N GLY A 153 -8.44 9.12 4.79
CA GLY A 153 -9.23 9.01 3.57
C GLY A 153 -10.10 10.27 3.34
N PHE A 154 -10.70 10.37 2.16
CA PHE A 154 -11.64 11.43 1.82
C PHE A 154 -12.63 10.97 0.74
N GLY A 155 -13.90 10.92 1.07
CA GLY A 155 -14.94 10.46 0.14
C GLY A 155 -14.72 9.01 -0.30
N ILE A 156 -14.42 8.80 -1.58
CA ILE A 156 -14.12 7.47 -2.13
C ILE A 156 -12.64 7.09 -2.02
N MET A 157 -11.77 8.01 -1.64
CA MET A 157 -10.35 7.73 -1.42
C MET A 157 -10.18 7.02 -0.07
N PRO A 158 -9.67 5.78 -0.04
CA PRO A 158 -9.39 5.09 1.20
C PRO A 158 -8.24 5.75 1.97
N ASP A 159 -8.13 5.43 3.26
CA ASP A 159 -6.95 5.80 4.03
C ASP A 159 -5.71 5.00 3.58
N TYR A 160 -4.55 5.60 3.78
CA TYR A 160 -3.24 5.02 3.50
C TYR A 160 -2.37 4.91 4.76
N ALA A 161 -2.94 5.15 5.94
CA ALA A 161 -2.18 5.15 7.19
C ALA A 161 -1.48 3.82 7.48
N GLY A 162 -2.09 2.70 7.08
CA GLY A 162 -1.52 1.37 7.27
C GLY A 162 -0.39 1.03 6.29
N GLN A 163 -0.31 1.71 5.14
CA GLN A 163 0.62 1.40 4.04
C GLN A 163 1.74 2.42 3.92
N VAL A 164 1.45 3.68 4.24
CA VAL A 164 2.38 4.81 4.08
C VAL A 164 2.67 5.42 5.46
N PRO A 165 3.88 5.26 6.00
CA PRO A 165 4.25 5.80 7.30
C PRO A 165 4.20 7.35 7.32
N PRO A 166 4.08 8.00 8.49
CA PRO A 166 3.97 9.46 8.60
C PRO A 166 5.05 10.23 7.87
N ALA A 167 6.31 9.80 7.95
CA ALA A 167 7.41 10.45 7.24
C ALA A 167 7.21 10.46 5.73
N ASP A 168 6.76 9.33 5.15
CA ASP A 168 6.50 9.22 3.72
C ASP A 168 5.26 10.03 3.29
N ARG A 169 4.24 10.14 4.16
CA ARG A 169 3.08 11.02 3.90
C ARG A 169 3.49 12.48 3.83
N TRP A 170 4.39 12.94 4.70
CA TRP A 170 4.94 14.29 4.62
C TRP A 170 5.81 14.50 3.38
N ALA A 171 6.61 13.52 3.00
CA ALA A 171 7.38 13.55 1.77
C ALA A 171 6.47 13.65 0.53
N ILE A 172 5.38 12.88 0.48
CA ILE A 172 4.36 12.97 -0.58
C ILE A 172 3.69 14.34 -0.59
N ALA A 173 3.32 14.87 0.58
CA ALA A 173 2.70 16.20 0.67
C ALA A 173 3.65 17.30 0.15
N ALA A 174 4.93 17.22 0.48
CA ALA A 174 5.96 18.11 -0.07
C ALA A 174 6.08 17.99 -1.60
N TYR A 175 6.07 16.75 -2.12
CA TYR A 175 6.12 16.52 -3.56
C TYR A 175 4.86 17.02 -4.30
N ILE A 176 3.66 16.91 -3.71
CA ILE A 176 2.44 17.50 -4.26
C ILE A 176 2.61 19.03 -4.40
N ARG A 177 3.23 19.71 -3.42
CA ARG A 177 3.55 21.14 -3.53
C ARG A 177 4.50 21.43 -4.69
N ALA A 178 5.55 20.61 -4.85
CA ALA A 178 6.45 20.73 -5.99
C ALA A 178 5.72 20.54 -7.34
N LEU A 179 4.80 19.59 -7.44
CA LEU A 179 3.96 19.41 -8.63
C LEU A 179 3.09 20.65 -8.91
N GLN A 180 2.49 21.25 -7.87
CA GLN A 180 1.69 22.46 -8.00
C GLN A 180 2.51 23.65 -8.50
N VAL A 181 3.74 23.81 -8.00
CA VAL A 181 4.67 24.83 -8.47
C VAL A 181 5.08 24.58 -9.91
N SER A 182 5.47 23.35 -10.27
CA SER A 182 5.95 22.99 -11.61
C SER A 182 4.95 23.26 -12.74
N GLN A 183 3.66 23.34 -12.42
CA GLN A 183 2.59 23.55 -13.40
C GLN A 183 1.83 24.88 -13.23
N GLY A 184 2.37 25.80 -12.50
CA GLY A 184 1.70 27.06 -12.25
C GLY A 184 2.60 28.20 -11.83
N ILE A 185 3.90 28.09 -12.07
CA ILE A 185 4.83 29.19 -11.83
C ILE A 185 4.56 30.34 -12.82
N PRO A 186 4.33 31.56 -12.38
CA PRO A 186 4.23 32.71 -13.28
C PRO A 186 5.54 32.91 -14.04
N VAL A 187 5.49 33.16 -15.34
CA VAL A 187 6.69 33.41 -16.16
C VAL A 187 7.56 34.54 -15.59
N ALA A 188 6.96 35.49 -14.87
CA ALA A 188 7.68 36.59 -14.22
C ALA A 188 8.60 36.11 -13.09
N GLU A 189 8.34 34.96 -12.47
CA GLU A 189 9.13 34.37 -11.37
C GLU A 189 10.25 33.46 -11.87
N LEU A 190 10.31 33.16 -13.16
CA LEU A 190 11.37 32.36 -13.75
C LEU A 190 12.67 33.15 -13.85
N THR A 191 13.78 32.47 -13.62
CA THR A 191 15.12 33.03 -13.88
C THR A 191 15.31 33.30 -15.39
N PRO A 192 16.24 34.18 -15.77
CA PRO A 192 16.53 34.44 -17.19
C PRO A 192 16.88 33.15 -17.96
N GLU A 193 17.62 32.24 -17.35
CA GLU A 193 18.04 30.95 -17.93
C GLU A 193 16.84 30.01 -18.15
N GLU A 194 15.93 29.91 -17.17
CA GLU A 194 14.72 29.11 -17.27
C GLU A 194 13.79 29.66 -18.35
N ARG A 195 13.67 30.99 -18.42
CA ARG A 195 12.86 31.67 -19.43
C ARG A 195 13.41 31.43 -20.84
N ALA A 196 14.73 31.51 -21.02
CA ALA A 196 15.38 31.21 -22.28
C ALA A 196 15.20 29.75 -22.70
N SER A 197 15.11 28.83 -21.74
CA SER A 197 14.86 27.41 -22.02
C SER A 197 13.44 27.12 -22.54
N LEU A 198 12.45 27.94 -22.16
CA LEU A 198 11.07 27.82 -22.69
C LEU A 198 10.98 28.28 -24.14
N ASP A 199 11.78 29.28 -24.53
CA ASP A 199 11.81 29.81 -25.88
C ASP A 199 12.67 28.97 -26.83
N ALA A 200 13.47 28.03 -26.28
CA ALA A 200 14.28 27.12 -27.10
C ALA A 200 13.37 26.16 -27.90
N PRO A 201 13.58 26.00 -29.20
CA PRO A 201 12.79 25.09 -30.01
C PRO A 201 12.92 23.66 -29.45
N THR A 202 11.78 23.09 -28.99
CA THR A 202 11.72 21.71 -28.57
C THR A 202 11.99 20.80 -29.77
N GLY A 203 13.23 20.35 -29.91
CA GLY A 203 13.60 19.37 -30.92
C GLY A 203 12.72 18.14 -30.76
N LYS A 204 11.75 17.95 -31.64
CA LYS A 204 11.00 16.71 -31.77
C LYS A 204 12.01 15.58 -31.99
N LYS A 205 12.11 14.65 -31.02
CA LYS A 205 12.61 13.31 -31.25
C LYS A 205 11.46 12.38 -31.54
#